data_0d0f0f72d60b8ddb1d03b8f267a9b400
#
_entry.id   0d0f0f72d60b8ddb1d03b8f267a9b400
#
_cell.length_a   1.000
_cell.length_b   1.000
_cell.length_c   1.000
_cell.angle_alpha   90.00
_cell.angle_beta   90.00
_cell.angle_gamma   90.00
#
_symmetry.space_group_name_H-M   'P 1'
#
loop_
_entity.id
_entity.type
_entity.pdbx_description
1 polymer ?
#
loop_
_entity_poly.entity_id
_entity_poly.type
_entity_poly.pdbx_seq_one_letter_code
_entity_poly.pdbx_strand_id
1 'polypeptide(L)'
;TAIQAYGRAADLLGEPRYVETAQRALGAFETLPPTGVRAVGFAGGIHYLQYSFAPRLYIFNAFLQSLIGLYDFGRITGDARATELFAEAEPEAREEIPLSDVGDWSRYSYGGAESNHDYHELLREFLASMCSRRLGGLYCEYADRYRGYQVDPPELTYTGPRLATAKQLTPIRFEVSKLSAVEARVYRGEKLVYSKLATFRRGVGAFAWRPRGPGVFTVRLGAKELRTGLGKKDSA
;
A
#
# COMPACT_ATOMS: atom_id res chain seq x y z
N THR A 1 6.43 9.14 17.08
CA THR A 1 5.91 10.53 17.05
C THR A 1 6.31 11.32 18.27
N ALA A 2 6.01 10.86 19.51
CA ALA A 2 6.31 11.64 20.72
C ALA A 2 7.81 11.95 20.88
N ILE A 3 8.68 10.95 20.74
CA ILE A 3 10.14 11.10 20.84
C ILE A 3 10.66 12.15 19.83
N GLN A 4 10.19 12.09 18.59
CA GLN A 4 10.53 13.07 17.55
C GLN A 4 10.07 14.49 17.92
N ALA A 5 8.85 14.62 18.45
CA ALA A 5 8.31 15.91 18.88
C ALA A 5 9.11 16.51 20.04
N TYR A 6 9.51 15.69 21.02
CA TYR A 6 10.35 16.13 22.13
C TYR A 6 11.75 16.53 21.67
N GLY A 7 12.36 15.80 20.74
CA GLY A 7 13.66 16.18 20.17
C GLY A 7 13.58 17.56 19.49
N ARG A 8 12.56 17.80 18.68
CA ARG A 8 12.34 19.11 18.04
C ARG A 8 12.02 20.22 19.03
N ALA A 9 11.24 19.92 20.09
CA ALA A 9 10.94 20.89 21.13
C ALA A 9 12.20 21.27 21.91
N ALA A 10 13.08 20.32 22.22
CA ALA A 10 14.34 20.57 22.88
C ALA A 10 15.25 21.49 22.05
N ASP A 11 15.37 21.21 20.75
CA ASP A 11 16.17 22.01 19.80
C ASP A 11 15.62 23.43 19.67
N LEU A 12 14.29 23.56 19.48
CA LEU A 12 13.63 24.84 19.26
C LEU A 12 13.59 25.72 20.52
N LEU A 13 13.38 25.13 21.70
CA LEU A 13 13.18 25.85 22.95
C LEU A 13 14.43 25.93 23.82
N GLY A 14 15.48 25.15 23.50
CA GLY A 14 16.71 25.07 24.30
C GLY A 14 16.52 24.43 25.67
N GLU A 15 15.44 23.61 25.87
CA GLU A 15 15.11 23.06 27.18
C GLU A 15 15.48 21.57 27.29
N PRO A 16 16.49 21.19 28.11
CA PRO A 16 16.95 19.80 28.26
C PRO A 16 15.87 18.81 28.75
N ARG A 17 14.89 19.28 29.51
CA ARG A 17 13.79 18.43 30.05
C ARG A 17 13.07 17.65 28.98
N TYR A 18 13.00 18.15 27.76
CA TYR A 18 12.37 17.42 26.64
C TYR A 18 13.21 16.24 26.19
N VAL A 19 14.55 16.40 26.16
CA VAL A 19 15.48 15.29 25.87
C VAL A 19 15.34 14.21 26.94
N GLU A 20 15.41 14.59 28.23
CA GLU A 20 15.28 13.63 29.33
C GLU A 20 13.96 12.85 29.30
N THR A 21 12.87 13.52 28.93
CA THR A 21 11.56 12.87 28.82
C THR A 21 11.53 11.86 27.67
N ALA A 22 12.12 12.22 26.52
CA ALA A 22 12.24 11.31 25.38
C ALA A 22 13.14 10.12 25.70
N GLN A 23 14.28 10.33 26.38
CA GLN A 23 15.21 9.28 26.79
C GLN A 23 14.55 8.23 27.69
N ARG A 24 13.70 8.65 28.63
CA ARG A 24 12.90 7.70 29.44
C ARG A 24 11.96 6.86 28.58
N ALA A 25 11.38 7.45 27.52
CA ALA A 25 10.49 6.74 26.62
C ALA A 25 11.21 5.73 25.71
N LEU A 26 12.54 5.85 25.47
CA LEU A 26 13.31 4.89 24.71
C LEU A 26 13.26 3.48 25.30
N GLY A 27 13.11 3.34 26.62
CA GLY A 27 12.97 2.04 27.28
C GLY A 27 11.85 1.16 26.74
N ALA A 28 10.80 1.75 26.16
CA ALA A 28 9.74 1.00 25.54
C ALA A 28 10.20 0.23 24.28
N PHE A 29 11.22 0.72 23.60
CA PHE A 29 11.81 0.08 22.40
C PHE A 29 12.80 -1.04 22.74
N GLU A 30 13.22 -1.15 23.98
CA GLU A 30 14.16 -2.16 24.47
C GLU A 30 13.46 -3.35 25.12
N THR A 31 12.20 -3.17 25.54
CA THR A 31 11.45 -4.17 26.29
C THR A 31 10.38 -4.84 25.44
N LEU A 32 10.13 -6.12 25.79
CA LEU A 32 9.09 -6.93 25.11
C LEU A 32 7.69 -6.55 25.62
N PRO A 33 6.65 -6.86 24.85
CA PRO A 33 5.28 -6.80 25.33
C PRO A 33 5.08 -7.60 26.64
N PRO A 34 4.18 -7.18 27.54
CA PRO A 34 3.25 -6.05 27.39
C PRO A 34 3.80 -4.69 27.83
N THR A 35 5.02 -4.63 28.39
CA THR A 35 5.60 -3.38 28.95
C THR A 35 6.32 -2.53 27.90
N GLY A 36 6.73 -3.14 26.79
CA GLY A 36 7.38 -2.44 25.67
C GLY A 36 6.81 -2.86 24.33
N VAL A 37 7.49 -2.43 23.27
CA VAL A 37 7.06 -2.60 21.88
C VAL A 37 8.05 -3.38 21.02
N ARG A 38 9.17 -3.86 21.62
CA ARG A 38 10.18 -4.65 20.90
C ARG A 38 9.64 -6.04 20.60
N ALA A 39 9.70 -6.45 19.35
CA ALA A 39 9.29 -7.78 18.89
C ALA A 39 10.30 -8.34 17.89
N VAL A 40 10.28 -9.66 17.68
CA VAL A 40 11.02 -10.28 16.58
C VAL A 40 10.21 -10.07 15.30
N GLY A 41 10.84 -9.49 14.27
CA GLY A 41 10.25 -9.29 12.95
C GLY A 41 10.23 -10.56 12.09
N PHE A 42 9.72 -10.47 10.88
CA PHE A 42 9.54 -11.62 9.98
C PHE A 42 10.84 -12.16 9.40
N ALA A 43 11.85 -11.32 9.20
CA ALA A 43 13.17 -11.74 8.78
C ALA A 43 14.08 -12.13 9.96
N GLY A 44 13.55 -12.07 11.18
CA GLY A 44 14.29 -12.39 12.40
C GLY A 44 15.02 -11.23 13.04
N GLY A 45 14.91 -10.03 12.47
CA GLY A 45 15.39 -8.78 13.03
C GLY A 45 14.45 -8.18 14.08
N ILE A 46 14.50 -6.88 14.28
CA ILE A 46 13.72 -6.19 15.31
C ILE A 46 12.59 -5.39 14.66
N HIS A 47 11.36 -5.64 15.12
CA HIS A 47 10.17 -4.86 14.80
C HIS A 47 9.67 -4.09 16.02
N TYR A 48 9.20 -2.85 15.82
CA TYR A 48 8.54 -2.06 16.87
C TYR A 48 7.04 -2.02 16.66
N LEU A 49 6.31 -2.63 17.59
CA LEU A 49 4.85 -2.74 17.55
C LEU A 49 4.17 -1.38 17.83
N GLN A 50 3.02 -1.17 17.21
CA GLN A 50 2.11 -0.06 17.55
C GLN A 50 1.48 -0.26 18.93
N TYR A 51 1.11 -1.50 19.27
CA TYR A 51 0.34 -1.84 20.44
C TYR A 51 1.04 -2.95 21.23
N SER A 52 1.50 -2.66 22.44
CA SER A 52 2.12 -3.64 23.33
C SER A 52 1.13 -4.73 23.78
N PHE A 53 -0.16 -4.42 23.80
CA PHE A 53 -1.24 -5.38 24.13
C PHE A 53 -1.69 -6.25 22.96
N ALA A 54 -1.23 -5.98 21.74
CA ALA A 54 -1.54 -6.75 20.55
C ALA A 54 -0.25 -7.25 19.85
N PRO A 55 0.55 -8.14 20.48
CA PRO A 55 1.90 -8.47 20.05
C PRO A 55 1.99 -9.28 18.74
N ARG A 56 0.84 -9.64 18.15
CA ARG A 56 0.75 -10.31 16.84
C ARG A 56 0.34 -9.36 15.72
N LEU A 57 0.08 -8.09 16.02
CA LEU A 57 -0.36 -7.10 15.05
C LEU A 57 0.82 -6.24 14.58
N TYR A 58 1.44 -6.64 13.48
CA TYR A 58 2.58 -5.98 12.84
C TYR A 58 2.08 -4.95 11.83
N ILE A 59 2.08 -3.67 12.21
CA ILE A 59 1.53 -2.55 11.44
C ILE A 59 2.66 -1.82 10.72
N PHE A 60 2.67 -1.84 9.39
CA PHE A 60 3.78 -1.30 8.58
C PHE A 60 4.02 0.19 8.77
N ASN A 61 2.97 1.02 8.69
CA ASN A 61 3.12 2.46 8.86
C ASN A 61 3.60 2.86 10.27
N ALA A 62 3.17 2.13 11.30
CA ALA A 62 3.58 2.40 12.67
C ALA A 62 5.05 2.04 12.92
N PHE A 63 5.52 0.96 12.33
CA PHE A 63 6.93 0.58 12.39
C PHE A 63 7.81 1.64 11.74
N LEU A 64 7.51 2.07 10.51
CA LEU A 64 8.24 3.15 9.85
C LEU A 64 8.21 4.46 10.64
N GLN A 65 7.06 4.81 11.22
CA GLN A 65 6.94 6.00 12.07
C GLN A 65 7.84 5.91 13.30
N SER A 66 7.97 4.73 13.91
CA SER A 66 8.88 4.49 15.02
C SER A 66 10.33 4.72 14.62
N LEU A 67 10.74 4.16 13.47
CA LEU A 67 12.10 4.35 12.93
C LEU A 67 12.40 5.82 12.63
N ILE A 68 11.48 6.52 11.97
CA ILE A 68 11.63 7.96 11.70
C ILE A 68 11.79 8.74 13.02
N GLY A 69 11.01 8.37 14.04
CA GLY A 69 11.09 9.01 15.35
C GLY A 69 12.44 8.83 16.03
N LEU A 70 12.97 7.61 16.03
CA LEU A 70 14.29 7.27 16.61
C LEU A 70 15.42 7.95 15.84
N TYR A 71 15.39 7.87 14.50
CA TYR A 71 16.38 8.52 13.64
C TYR A 71 16.45 10.04 13.85
N ASP A 72 15.29 10.71 13.81
CA ASP A 72 15.25 12.16 13.97
C ASP A 72 15.70 12.59 15.37
N PHE A 73 15.27 11.86 16.41
CA PHE A 73 15.68 12.16 17.78
C PHE A 73 17.19 11.99 17.97
N GLY A 74 17.77 10.88 17.51
CA GLY A 74 19.21 10.64 17.57
C GLY A 74 20.01 11.72 16.84
N ARG A 75 19.53 12.15 15.65
CA ARG A 75 20.18 13.21 14.86
C ARG A 75 20.10 14.60 15.49
N ILE A 76 18.95 14.95 16.06
CA ILE A 76 18.72 16.28 16.63
C ILE A 76 19.48 16.45 17.95
N THR A 77 19.46 15.41 18.80
CA THR A 77 19.97 15.49 20.16
C THR A 77 21.38 14.89 20.35
N GLY A 78 21.88 14.14 19.36
CA GLY A 78 23.09 13.34 19.48
C GLY A 78 22.94 12.10 20.36
N ASP A 79 21.70 11.66 20.63
CA ASP A 79 21.44 10.50 21.49
C ASP A 79 21.89 9.20 20.82
N ALA A 80 22.91 8.56 21.41
CA ALA A 80 23.51 7.33 20.89
C ALA A 80 22.54 6.15 20.97
N ARG A 81 21.76 6.07 22.05
CA ARG A 81 20.81 4.97 22.28
C ARG A 81 19.68 4.96 21.23
N ALA A 82 19.12 6.14 20.89
CA ALA A 82 18.15 6.25 19.83
C ALA A 82 18.73 5.86 18.46
N THR A 83 19.99 6.23 18.21
CA THR A 83 20.72 5.86 16.99
C THR A 83 20.93 4.35 16.90
N GLU A 84 21.30 3.68 17.99
CA GLU A 84 21.46 2.23 18.07
C GLU A 84 20.13 1.50 17.84
N LEU A 85 19.05 1.91 18.54
CA LEU A 85 17.71 1.34 18.37
C LEU A 85 17.19 1.45 16.92
N PHE A 86 17.48 2.58 16.27
CA PHE A 86 17.19 2.72 14.84
C PHE A 86 18.00 1.75 13.99
N ALA A 87 19.32 1.68 14.20
CA ALA A 87 20.23 0.84 13.39
C ALA A 87 19.95 -0.65 13.55
N GLU A 88 19.48 -1.10 14.72
CA GLU A 88 19.10 -2.50 14.97
C GLU A 88 17.82 -2.90 14.23
N ALA A 89 16.86 -1.99 14.06
CA ALA A 89 15.55 -2.32 13.54
C ALA A 89 15.34 -1.93 12.06
N GLU A 90 16.11 -1.00 11.52
CA GLU A 90 15.98 -0.54 10.14
C GLU A 90 16.19 -1.65 9.10
N PRO A 91 17.14 -2.62 9.26
CA PRO A 91 17.26 -3.73 8.34
C PRO A 91 15.99 -4.58 8.23
N GLU A 92 15.29 -4.82 9.35
CA GLU A 92 14.01 -5.55 9.33
C GLU A 92 12.93 -4.81 8.54
N ALA A 93 12.89 -3.47 8.63
CA ALA A 93 11.94 -2.68 7.86
C ALA A 93 12.14 -2.85 6.35
N ARG A 94 13.37 -2.99 5.87
CA ARG A 94 13.65 -3.26 4.46
C ARG A 94 13.08 -4.60 4.00
N GLU A 95 13.13 -5.61 4.84
CA GLU A 95 12.57 -6.93 4.54
C GLU A 95 11.02 -6.93 4.63
N GLU A 96 10.46 -6.13 5.52
CA GLU A 96 9.01 -6.10 5.74
C GLU A 96 8.25 -5.23 4.72
N ILE A 97 8.84 -4.15 4.20
CA ILE A 97 8.17 -3.24 3.25
C ILE A 97 7.60 -3.97 2.02
N PRO A 98 8.34 -4.88 1.34
CA PRO A 98 7.80 -5.66 0.23
C PRO A 98 6.55 -6.48 0.58
N LEU A 99 6.42 -6.92 1.83
CA LEU A 99 5.28 -7.70 2.31
C LEU A 99 4.00 -6.86 2.45
N SER A 100 4.14 -5.54 2.48
CA SER A 100 3.01 -4.62 2.49
C SER A 100 2.38 -4.41 1.11
N ASP A 101 3.06 -4.78 0.02
CA ASP A 101 2.62 -4.58 -1.36
C ASP A 101 1.73 -5.74 -1.84
N VAL A 102 0.54 -5.44 -2.33
CA VAL A 102 -0.36 -6.42 -2.97
C VAL A 102 -0.40 -6.27 -4.49
N GLY A 103 0.48 -5.42 -5.04
CA GLY A 103 0.70 -5.25 -6.48
C GLY A 103 -0.21 -4.22 -7.17
N ASP A 104 -1.18 -3.67 -6.45
CA ASP A 104 -2.03 -2.56 -6.89
C ASP A 104 -2.47 -1.65 -5.72
N TRP A 105 -2.04 -1.99 -4.50
CA TRP A 105 -2.29 -1.26 -3.24
C TRP A 105 -1.37 -1.74 -2.13
N SER A 106 -1.52 -1.20 -0.91
CA SER A 106 -0.80 -1.68 0.28
C SER A 106 -1.70 -2.38 1.28
N ARG A 107 -1.09 -3.24 2.11
CA ARG A 107 -1.70 -3.78 3.34
C ARG A 107 -1.46 -2.86 4.52
N TYR A 108 -2.40 -2.85 5.45
CA TYR A 108 -2.25 -2.15 6.73
C TYR A 108 -1.26 -2.84 7.67
N SER A 109 -1.37 -4.18 7.75
CA SER A 109 -0.54 -5.02 8.62
C SER A 109 -0.20 -6.33 7.94
N TYR A 110 0.80 -7.03 8.44
CA TYR A 110 1.17 -8.34 7.92
C TYR A 110 0.02 -9.33 8.01
N GLY A 111 -0.29 -10.01 6.90
CA GLY A 111 -1.42 -10.94 6.82
C GLY A 111 -2.81 -10.29 6.96
N GLY A 112 -2.87 -8.98 7.17
CA GLY A 112 -4.10 -8.22 7.32
C GLY A 112 -4.77 -7.83 6.02
N ALA A 113 -5.86 -7.06 6.14
CA ALA A 113 -6.58 -6.49 5.00
C ALA A 113 -5.77 -5.41 4.27
N GLU A 114 -6.18 -5.12 3.04
CA GLU A 114 -5.71 -3.94 2.32
C GLU A 114 -6.01 -2.67 3.14
N SER A 115 -5.09 -1.71 3.09
CA SER A 115 -5.26 -0.40 3.70
C SER A 115 -6.48 0.32 3.10
N ASN A 116 -7.19 1.10 3.90
CA ASN A 116 -8.04 2.12 3.34
C ASN A 116 -7.17 3.22 2.68
N HIS A 117 -7.79 4.20 2.03
CA HIS A 117 -7.08 5.26 1.33
C HIS A 117 -6.12 6.02 2.24
N ASP A 118 -6.57 6.39 3.45
CA ASP A 118 -5.78 7.22 4.37
C ASP A 118 -4.56 6.47 4.92
N TYR A 119 -4.68 5.19 5.23
CA TYR A 119 -3.56 4.36 5.69
C TYR A 119 -2.58 4.00 4.56
N HIS A 120 -3.06 3.86 3.32
CA HIS A 120 -2.18 3.72 2.17
C HIS A 120 -1.36 4.99 1.94
N GLU A 121 -2.03 6.16 1.98
CA GLU A 121 -1.37 7.46 1.88
C GLU A 121 -0.34 7.66 3.01
N LEU A 122 -0.71 7.37 4.25
CA LEU A 122 0.17 7.50 5.41
C LEU A 122 1.42 6.62 5.28
N LEU A 123 1.28 5.38 4.81
CA LEU A 123 2.42 4.49 4.57
C LEU A 123 3.33 5.05 3.48
N ARG A 124 2.75 5.55 2.37
CA ARG A 124 3.49 6.21 1.29
C ARG A 124 4.27 7.44 1.80
N GLU A 125 3.63 8.26 2.65
CA GLU A 125 4.28 9.44 3.24
C GLU A 125 5.46 9.07 4.13
N PHE A 126 5.36 8.03 4.94
CA PHE A 126 6.47 7.57 5.74
C PHE A 126 7.61 7.00 4.89
N LEU A 127 7.31 6.26 3.82
CA LEU A 127 8.30 5.81 2.85
C LEU A 127 9.02 6.99 2.18
N ALA A 128 8.27 8.01 1.72
CA ALA A 128 8.83 9.23 1.16
C ALA A 128 9.68 9.99 2.18
N SER A 129 9.27 9.98 3.44
CA SER A 129 10.01 10.57 4.56
C SER A 129 11.34 9.85 4.82
N MET A 130 11.37 8.51 4.76
CA MET A 130 12.61 7.71 4.85
C MET A 130 13.52 7.96 3.63
N CYS A 131 12.94 8.04 2.43
CA CYS A 131 13.64 8.39 1.18
C CYS A 131 14.31 9.75 1.28
N SER A 132 13.61 10.79 1.72
CA SER A 132 14.15 12.15 1.86
C SER A 132 15.31 12.25 2.86
N ARG A 133 15.34 11.35 3.84
CA ARG A 133 16.45 11.20 4.80
C ARG A 133 17.63 10.41 4.24
N ARG A 134 17.53 9.92 3.00
CA ARG A 134 18.55 9.10 2.32
C ARG A 134 18.86 7.79 3.07
N LEU A 135 17.86 7.18 3.67
CA LEU A 135 18.00 5.95 4.44
C LEU A 135 18.04 4.70 3.57
N GLY A 136 17.77 4.82 2.27
CA GLY A 136 17.95 3.74 1.29
C GLY A 136 17.04 3.90 0.06
N GLY A 137 17.49 3.36 -1.09
CA GLY A 137 16.77 3.43 -2.37
C GLY A 137 15.42 2.70 -2.35
N LEU A 138 15.30 1.61 -1.56
CA LEU A 138 14.07 0.86 -1.41
C LEU A 138 12.89 1.74 -0.96
N TYR A 139 13.14 2.65 -0.02
CA TYR A 139 12.09 3.56 0.48
C TYR A 139 11.58 4.51 -0.61
N CYS A 140 12.47 4.99 -1.48
CA CYS A 140 12.10 5.82 -2.62
C CYS A 140 11.28 5.03 -3.63
N GLU A 141 11.73 3.81 -3.97
CA GLU A 141 11.04 2.91 -4.89
C GLU A 141 9.60 2.63 -4.44
N TYR A 142 9.40 2.25 -3.18
CA TYR A 142 8.07 1.95 -2.68
C TYR A 142 7.19 3.20 -2.48
N ALA A 143 7.78 4.35 -2.13
CA ALA A 143 7.05 5.62 -2.09
C ALA A 143 6.48 6.00 -3.48
N ASP A 144 7.30 5.88 -4.54
CA ASP A 144 6.90 6.16 -5.92
C ASP A 144 5.89 5.12 -6.42
N ARG A 145 6.09 3.85 -6.14
CA ARG A 145 5.18 2.76 -6.51
C ARG A 145 3.79 2.97 -5.89
N TYR A 146 3.72 3.27 -4.59
CA TYR A 146 2.45 3.50 -3.91
C TYR A 146 1.78 4.79 -4.37
N ARG A 147 2.55 5.81 -4.74
CA ARG A 147 2.01 6.98 -5.43
C ARG A 147 1.38 6.60 -6.77
N GLY A 148 2.04 5.75 -7.57
CA GLY A 148 1.49 5.24 -8.83
C GLY A 148 0.14 4.53 -8.64
N TYR A 149 -0.01 3.76 -7.54
CA TYR A 149 -1.30 3.13 -7.22
C TYR A 149 -2.41 4.14 -6.97
N GLN A 150 -2.10 5.34 -6.46
CA GLN A 150 -3.09 6.37 -6.18
C GLN A 150 -3.44 7.25 -7.39
N VAL A 151 -2.47 7.53 -8.28
CA VAL A 151 -2.64 8.53 -9.33
C VAL A 151 -2.83 7.95 -10.73
N ASP A 152 -2.38 6.72 -10.97
CA ASP A 152 -2.52 6.08 -12.27
C ASP A 152 -3.90 5.42 -12.39
N PRO A 153 -4.61 5.60 -13.52
CA PRO A 153 -5.85 4.87 -13.78
C PRO A 153 -5.56 3.37 -13.92
N PRO A 154 -6.57 2.49 -13.74
CA PRO A 154 -6.40 1.07 -14.00
C PRO A 154 -6.08 0.84 -15.48
N GLU A 155 -5.14 -0.07 -15.75
CA GLU A 155 -4.96 -0.61 -17.08
C GLU A 155 -6.02 -1.68 -17.33
N LEU A 156 -6.55 -1.72 -18.57
CA LEU A 156 -7.60 -2.64 -18.98
C LEU A 156 -7.29 -3.12 -20.38
N THR A 157 -7.10 -4.43 -20.55
CA THR A 157 -6.75 -5.06 -21.82
C THR A 157 -7.73 -6.17 -22.15
N TYR A 158 -8.32 -6.15 -23.34
CA TYR A 158 -9.14 -7.24 -23.84
C TYR A 158 -8.28 -8.45 -24.22
N THR A 159 -8.60 -9.61 -23.66
CA THR A 159 -7.90 -10.88 -23.91
C THR A 159 -8.84 -11.98 -24.40
N GLY A 160 -10.07 -11.62 -24.78
CA GLY A 160 -11.08 -12.57 -25.25
C GLY A 160 -10.90 -12.99 -26.69
N PRO A 161 -11.70 -13.96 -27.16
CA PRO A 161 -11.68 -14.44 -28.53
C PRO A 161 -12.20 -13.37 -29.51
N ARG A 162 -11.59 -13.29 -30.70
CA ARG A 162 -12.07 -12.43 -31.81
C ARG A 162 -13.23 -13.05 -32.60
N LEU A 163 -13.45 -14.34 -32.45
CA LEU A 163 -14.54 -15.09 -33.10
C LEU A 163 -15.44 -15.71 -32.04
N ALA A 164 -16.73 -15.66 -32.28
CA ALA A 164 -17.76 -16.25 -31.42
C ALA A 164 -18.78 -17.00 -32.25
N THR A 165 -19.21 -18.17 -31.77
CA THR A 165 -20.26 -18.93 -32.39
C THR A 165 -21.63 -18.41 -31.94
N ALA A 166 -22.52 -18.14 -32.90
CA ALA A 166 -23.89 -17.72 -32.60
C ALA A 166 -24.60 -18.70 -31.66
N LYS A 167 -25.33 -18.19 -30.69
CA LYS A 167 -26.06 -18.94 -29.66
C LYS A 167 -25.19 -19.74 -28.67
N GLN A 168 -23.86 -19.71 -28.78
CA GLN A 168 -22.94 -20.30 -27.81
C GLN A 168 -22.45 -19.25 -26.82
N LEU A 169 -22.17 -19.70 -25.60
CA LEU A 169 -21.59 -18.85 -24.57
C LEU A 169 -20.16 -18.48 -24.94
N THR A 170 -19.87 -17.20 -25.05
CA THR A 170 -18.55 -16.67 -25.38
C THR A 170 -18.09 -15.78 -24.24
N PRO A 171 -16.89 -15.97 -23.65
CA PRO A 171 -16.37 -15.12 -22.61
C PRO A 171 -15.83 -13.81 -23.21
N ILE A 172 -16.28 -12.69 -22.69
CA ILE A 172 -15.60 -11.39 -22.86
C ILE A 172 -14.50 -11.34 -21.81
N ARG A 173 -13.28 -11.81 -22.16
CA ARG A 173 -12.14 -11.86 -21.26
C ARG A 173 -11.37 -10.57 -21.30
N PHE A 174 -10.83 -10.19 -20.17
CA PHE A 174 -9.97 -9.02 -20.03
C PHE A 174 -8.97 -9.23 -18.86
N GLU A 175 -7.94 -8.43 -18.84
CA GLU A 175 -7.05 -8.24 -17.70
C GLU A 175 -7.20 -6.82 -17.18
N VAL A 176 -7.26 -6.67 -15.86
CA VAL A 176 -7.34 -5.37 -15.18
C VAL A 176 -6.23 -5.26 -14.14
N SER A 177 -5.53 -4.13 -14.10
CA SER A 177 -4.35 -3.94 -13.25
C SER A 177 -4.65 -3.58 -11.80
N LYS A 178 -5.91 -3.18 -11.49
CA LYS A 178 -6.33 -2.73 -10.16
C LYS A 178 -7.72 -3.24 -9.81
N LEU A 179 -8.03 -3.29 -8.50
CA LEU A 179 -9.40 -3.55 -8.02
C LEU A 179 -10.39 -2.54 -8.63
N SER A 180 -11.24 -2.99 -9.53
CA SER A 180 -12.08 -2.11 -10.34
C SER A 180 -13.50 -2.60 -10.51
N ALA A 181 -14.43 -1.66 -10.60
CA ALA A 181 -15.72 -1.89 -11.25
C ALA A 181 -15.48 -1.88 -12.77
N VAL A 182 -15.66 -3.05 -13.41
CA VAL A 182 -15.47 -3.21 -14.85
C VAL A 182 -16.85 -3.31 -15.52
N GLU A 183 -17.04 -2.51 -16.57
CA GLU A 183 -18.24 -2.54 -17.41
C GLU A 183 -17.88 -3.10 -18.78
N ALA A 184 -18.68 -4.06 -19.25
CA ALA A 184 -18.62 -4.57 -20.62
C ALA A 184 -19.90 -4.19 -21.37
N ARG A 185 -19.75 -3.54 -22.53
CA ARG A 185 -20.85 -3.22 -23.47
C ARG A 185 -20.54 -3.85 -24.81
N VAL A 186 -21.52 -4.52 -25.39
CA VAL A 186 -21.44 -5.09 -26.75
C VAL A 186 -22.43 -4.40 -27.65
N TYR A 187 -21.96 -3.96 -28.81
CA TYR A 187 -22.76 -3.28 -29.82
C TYR A 187 -22.81 -4.12 -31.11
N ARG A 188 -23.94 -4.05 -31.81
CA ARG A 188 -24.09 -4.49 -33.19
C ARG A 188 -24.43 -3.26 -34.05
N GLY A 189 -23.45 -2.75 -34.79
CA GLY A 189 -23.51 -1.38 -35.29
C GLY A 189 -23.62 -0.40 -34.11
N GLU A 190 -24.61 0.47 -34.13
CA GLU A 190 -24.84 1.44 -33.01
C GLU A 190 -25.74 0.88 -31.90
N LYS A 191 -26.38 -0.29 -32.12
CA LYS A 191 -27.32 -0.87 -31.17
C LYS A 191 -26.59 -1.60 -30.04
N LEU A 192 -26.83 -1.18 -28.81
CA LEU A 192 -26.39 -1.91 -27.61
C LEU A 192 -27.17 -3.24 -27.50
N VAL A 193 -26.46 -4.37 -27.46
CA VAL A 193 -27.04 -5.70 -27.38
C VAL A 193 -26.69 -6.45 -26.10
N TYR A 194 -25.74 -5.96 -25.34
CA TYR A 194 -25.36 -6.50 -24.04
C TYR A 194 -24.68 -5.41 -23.22
N SER A 195 -24.97 -5.37 -21.92
CA SER A 195 -24.25 -4.57 -20.92
C SER A 195 -24.21 -5.30 -19.61
N LYS A 196 -23.04 -5.28 -18.95
CA LYS A 196 -22.86 -5.83 -17.61
C LYS A 196 -21.77 -5.07 -16.87
N LEU A 197 -22.02 -4.83 -15.59
CA LEU A 197 -21.07 -4.22 -14.65
C LEU A 197 -20.82 -5.21 -13.50
N ALA A 198 -19.57 -5.41 -13.10
CA ALA A 198 -19.20 -6.17 -11.92
C ALA A 198 -17.83 -5.73 -11.39
N THR A 199 -17.55 -6.07 -10.12
CA THR A 199 -16.26 -5.82 -9.47
C THR A 199 -15.31 -6.98 -9.75
N PHE A 200 -14.07 -6.62 -10.11
CA PHE A 200 -12.96 -7.55 -10.31
C PHE A 200 -11.74 -7.08 -9.53
N ARG A 201 -11.05 -8.03 -8.90
CA ARG A 201 -9.71 -7.81 -8.38
C ARG A 201 -8.71 -7.72 -9.53
N ARG A 202 -7.50 -7.24 -9.25
CA ARG A 202 -6.37 -7.28 -10.18
C ARG A 202 -6.21 -8.68 -10.79
N GLY A 203 -6.01 -8.73 -12.10
CA GLY A 203 -5.82 -9.97 -12.87
C GLY A 203 -6.87 -10.20 -13.93
N VAL A 204 -7.07 -11.46 -14.30
CA VAL A 204 -7.97 -11.86 -15.39
C VAL A 204 -9.42 -11.91 -14.91
N GLY A 205 -10.31 -11.25 -15.66
CA GLY A 205 -11.74 -11.30 -15.48
C GLY A 205 -12.48 -11.74 -16.75
N ALA A 206 -13.74 -12.11 -16.60
CA ALA A 206 -14.59 -12.43 -17.75
C ALA A 206 -16.06 -12.17 -17.49
N PHE A 207 -16.77 -11.69 -18.51
CA PHE A 207 -18.22 -11.69 -18.57
C PHE A 207 -18.71 -12.76 -19.54
N ALA A 208 -19.76 -13.47 -19.18
CA ALA A 208 -20.41 -14.42 -20.04
C ALA A 208 -21.37 -13.68 -20.98
N TRP A 209 -21.18 -13.81 -22.28
CA TRP A 209 -22.05 -13.26 -23.33
C TRP A 209 -22.44 -14.34 -24.32
N ARG A 210 -23.66 -14.22 -24.90
CA ARG A 210 -24.16 -15.15 -25.91
C ARG A 210 -24.68 -14.36 -27.11
N PRO A 211 -23.97 -14.38 -28.26
CA PRO A 211 -24.46 -13.74 -29.50
C PRO A 211 -25.77 -14.37 -29.95
N ARG A 212 -26.79 -13.57 -30.25
CA ARG A 212 -28.09 -14.09 -30.70
C ARG A 212 -28.11 -14.53 -32.17
N GLY A 213 -27.13 -14.11 -32.98
CA GLY A 213 -27.02 -14.41 -34.39
C GLY A 213 -25.68 -13.98 -34.99
N PRO A 214 -25.40 -14.24 -36.25
CA PRO A 214 -24.19 -13.86 -36.94
C PRO A 214 -24.08 -12.33 -37.10
N GLY A 215 -22.87 -11.80 -37.20
CA GLY A 215 -22.60 -10.39 -37.43
C GLY A 215 -21.30 -9.92 -36.81
N VAL A 216 -20.98 -8.67 -37.06
CA VAL A 216 -19.84 -7.99 -36.43
C VAL A 216 -20.32 -7.30 -35.15
N PHE A 217 -19.58 -7.48 -34.08
CA PHE A 217 -19.88 -6.90 -32.79
C PHE A 217 -18.68 -6.11 -32.30
N THR A 218 -18.92 -4.93 -31.71
CA THR A 218 -17.90 -4.12 -31.05
C THR A 218 -18.04 -4.30 -29.56
N VAL A 219 -16.97 -4.77 -28.90
CA VAL A 219 -16.89 -4.85 -27.44
C VAL A 219 -16.23 -3.57 -26.92
N ARG A 220 -16.89 -2.89 -26.00
CA ARG A 220 -16.32 -1.76 -25.26
C ARG A 220 -16.20 -2.13 -23.80
N LEU A 221 -15.03 -1.95 -23.25
CA LEU A 221 -14.73 -2.17 -21.84
C LEU A 221 -14.44 -0.82 -21.16
N GLY A 222 -14.84 -0.70 -19.92
CA GLY A 222 -14.48 0.41 -19.05
C GLY A 222 -14.15 -0.10 -17.67
N ALA A 223 -13.14 0.46 -17.04
CA ALA A 223 -12.78 0.16 -15.67
C ALA A 223 -12.74 1.45 -14.83
N LYS A 224 -13.26 1.37 -13.61
CA LYS A 224 -13.15 2.43 -12.60
C LYS A 224 -12.58 1.79 -11.33
N GLU A 225 -11.40 2.24 -10.93
CA GLU A 225 -10.74 1.79 -9.71
C GLU A 225 -11.60 2.19 -8.49
N LEU A 226 -11.77 1.27 -7.52
CA LEU A 226 -12.75 1.45 -6.46
C LEU A 226 -12.25 2.27 -5.28
N ARG A 227 -10.93 2.35 -5.05
CA ARG A 227 -10.32 3.06 -3.92
C ARG A 227 -10.05 4.53 -4.24
N THR A 228 -9.69 4.85 -5.49
CA THR A 228 -9.36 6.20 -5.95
C THR A 228 -10.42 6.84 -6.83
N GLY A 229 -11.28 6.03 -7.44
CA GLY A 229 -12.28 6.49 -8.42
C GLY A 229 -11.73 6.81 -9.81
N LEU A 230 -10.44 6.58 -10.06
CA LEU A 230 -9.81 6.76 -11.38
C LEU A 230 -10.34 5.75 -12.39
N GLY A 231 -10.54 6.18 -13.63
CA GLY A 231 -11.16 5.36 -14.65
C GLY A 231 -10.42 5.32 -15.97
N LYS A 232 -10.57 4.19 -16.69
CA LYS A 232 -10.13 4.01 -18.08
C LYS A 232 -11.27 3.41 -18.89
N LYS A 233 -11.36 3.86 -20.16
CA LYS A 233 -12.25 3.28 -21.17
C LYS A 233 -11.39 2.76 -22.31
N ASP A 234 -11.68 1.56 -22.77
CA ASP A 234 -11.05 0.95 -23.93
C ASP A 234 -12.12 0.41 -24.88
N SER A 235 -11.84 0.41 -26.19
CA SER A 235 -12.72 -0.15 -27.21
C SER A 235 -11.90 -1.06 -28.13
N ALA A 236 -12.34 -2.28 -28.28
CA ALA A 236 -11.78 -3.30 -29.18
C ALA A 236 -12.76 -3.65 -30.30
#